data_1e910d76f2d9d1f5e5cdda20d6d5c304
#
_entry.id   1e910d76f2d9d1f5e5cdda20d6d5c304
#
_cell.length_a   1.000
_cell.length_b   1.000
_cell.length_c   1.000
_cell.angle_alpha   90.00
_cell.angle_beta   90.00
_cell.angle_gamma   90.00
#
_symmetry.space_group_name_H-M   'P 1'
#
loop_
_entity.id
_entity.type
_entity.pdbx_description
1 polymer ?
#
loop_
_entity_poly.entity_id
_entity_poly.type
_entity_poly.pdbx_seq_one_letter_code
_entity_poly.pdbx_strand_id
1 'polypeptide(L)'
;GGLGVVGGYLIAAALLPDVAASLQGLYGAQLSGRLALDASWWLSGLAMAGAGALFAAGSGVSKTLRLPLLSAAQPIAWREAHYRYMRRQAALAALALVGATLAYSIAEGLVMGFAVIALALLSAALLMPVALAAMLRIGESLAKRPLAHWFFADGRQEIAGLSLAMTALLLALATNIGVGGMVEGFRETFTGWLDQRLIAEVYYEAATPADAREIEAWAEEQREIEAILPVWRAKTRISDWPVEIVGLAAHETYSAHFPLLEGGAGAWRALHEEDAVLISEQLARRLKIGVGAMLDIPTTREVWRAKVVGIFPDYGNPKGQLRLDHSRLAMHFPDASGVHYSLRVSRGGVAPLMEKMQSRFGPKLARLADNVTIKKISAEIFERTFTVTAALGTLTLIVAAIALFASLLTLSNLRLTHIAPVWAIGVTRRRLAGLELLRMLLFSAGAALIAIPLGVFMTWSLVAIVNVAAFGWRLPMLVFPLQWAEVFVVALVTALFAAAIPALRLARNAPTDFLKVFANER
;
A
#
# COMPACT_ATOMS: atom_id res chain seq x y z
N GLY A 1 16.08 12.21 17.45
CA GLY A 1 14.90 13.04 17.14
C GLY A 1 15.22 14.13 16.14
N GLY A 2 16.05 15.13 16.48
CA GLY A 2 16.33 16.30 15.62
C GLY A 2 16.81 15.95 14.21
N LEU A 3 17.79 15.06 14.08
CA LEU A 3 18.27 14.58 12.77
C LEU A 3 17.18 13.88 11.96
N GLY A 4 16.28 13.15 12.61
CA GLY A 4 15.16 12.51 11.96
C GLY A 4 14.13 13.51 11.41
N VAL A 5 13.86 14.58 12.14
CA VAL A 5 12.96 15.66 11.69
C VAL A 5 13.56 16.40 10.49
N VAL A 6 14.86 16.73 10.54
CA VAL A 6 15.58 17.35 9.40
C VAL A 6 15.60 16.43 8.18
N GLY A 7 15.95 15.15 8.37
CA GLY A 7 15.94 14.17 7.28
C GLY A 7 14.56 13.97 6.68
N GLY A 8 13.52 13.88 7.53
CA GLY A 8 12.13 13.80 7.08
C GLY A 8 11.70 15.03 6.27
N TYR A 9 12.09 16.21 6.68
CA TYR A 9 11.84 17.44 5.93
C TYR A 9 12.52 17.45 4.56
N LEU A 10 13.80 17.05 4.49
CA LEU A 10 14.53 16.99 3.22
C LEU A 10 13.89 15.99 2.24
N ILE A 11 13.47 14.82 2.74
CA ILE A 11 12.77 13.82 1.93
C ILE A 11 11.41 14.37 1.46
N ALA A 12 10.63 14.97 2.37
CA ALA A 12 9.34 15.57 2.02
C ALA A 12 9.49 16.71 1.01
N ALA A 13 10.52 17.56 1.14
CA ALA A 13 10.81 18.64 0.20
C ALA A 13 11.22 18.10 -1.19
N ALA A 14 11.98 17.02 -1.24
CA ALA A 14 12.34 16.36 -2.50
C ALA A 14 11.15 15.70 -3.22
N LEU A 15 10.19 15.16 -2.46
CA LEU A 15 9.01 14.46 -3.00
C LEU A 15 7.81 15.39 -3.28
N LEU A 16 7.80 16.60 -2.70
CA LEU A 16 6.69 17.55 -2.84
C LEU A 16 6.33 17.91 -4.30
N PRO A 17 7.29 18.12 -5.22
CA PRO A 17 6.96 18.43 -6.61
C PRO A 17 6.15 17.31 -7.29
N ASP A 18 6.49 16.05 -7.02
CA ASP A 18 5.80 14.89 -7.59
C ASP A 18 4.38 14.75 -7.02
N VAL A 19 4.21 14.98 -5.71
CA VAL A 19 2.89 14.98 -5.05
C VAL A 19 2.03 16.12 -5.56
N ALA A 20 2.58 17.32 -5.67
CA ALA A 20 1.85 18.50 -6.16
C ALA A 20 1.41 18.29 -7.61
N ALA A 21 2.30 17.80 -8.49
CA ALA A 21 1.97 17.49 -9.87
C ALA A 21 0.88 16.42 -10.00
N SER A 22 0.92 15.38 -9.15
CA SER A 22 -0.07 14.31 -9.12
C SER A 22 -1.45 14.82 -8.67
N LEU A 23 -1.50 15.59 -7.60
CA LEU A 23 -2.75 16.16 -7.08
C LEU A 23 -3.35 17.22 -8.03
N GLN A 24 -2.52 18.00 -8.67
CA GLN A 24 -2.97 18.93 -9.71
C GLN A 24 -3.50 18.20 -10.95
N GLY A 25 -2.81 17.13 -11.39
CA GLY A 25 -3.19 16.35 -12.56
C GLY A 25 -4.46 15.52 -12.36
N LEU A 26 -4.62 14.89 -11.19
CA LEU A 26 -5.76 14.01 -10.89
C LEU A 26 -6.97 14.75 -10.33
N TYR A 27 -6.76 15.74 -9.49
CA TYR A 27 -7.83 16.39 -8.72
C TYR A 27 -7.99 17.88 -9.01
N GLY A 28 -7.13 18.48 -9.86
CA GLY A 28 -7.14 19.92 -10.13
C GLY A 28 -6.78 20.78 -8.91
N ALA A 29 -6.17 20.18 -7.87
CA ALA A 29 -5.82 20.88 -6.64
C ALA A 29 -4.58 21.76 -6.85
N GLN A 30 -4.72 23.07 -6.64
CA GLN A 30 -3.58 23.99 -6.65
C GLN A 30 -2.90 23.94 -5.27
N LEU A 31 -1.82 23.19 -5.18
CA LEU A 31 -0.96 23.17 -4.01
C LEU A 31 0.18 24.17 -4.17
N SER A 32 0.48 24.91 -3.11
CA SER A 32 1.71 25.70 -3.07
C SER A 32 2.91 24.74 -3.09
N GLY A 33 3.73 24.80 -4.15
CA GLY A 33 4.91 23.93 -4.32
C GLY A 33 6.03 24.18 -3.31
N ARG A 34 5.74 24.80 -2.15
CA ARG A 34 6.70 25.05 -1.07
C ARG A 34 6.18 24.48 0.24
N LEU A 35 6.99 23.63 0.86
CA LEU A 35 6.77 23.19 2.24
C LEU A 35 6.99 24.39 3.18
N ALA A 36 5.92 24.83 3.84
CA ALA A 36 6.04 25.73 4.97
C ALA A 36 6.52 24.93 6.18
N LEU A 37 7.66 25.32 6.76
CA LEU A 37 8.15 24.79 8.04
C LEU A 37 7.36 25.45 9.16
N ASP A 38 6.24 24.86 9.51
CA ASP A 38 5.49 25.33 10.68
C ASP A 38 6.09 24.76 11.97
N ALA A 39 6.17 25.57 13.02
CA ALA A 39 6.69 25.17 14.33
C ALA A 39 5.95 23.95 14.90
N SER A 40 4.67 23.79 14.58
CA SER A 40 3.86 22.65 15.00
C SER A 40 4.40 21.30 14.48
N TRP A 41 4.98 21.26 13.28
CA TRP A 41 5.58 20.04 12.70
C TRP A 41 6.87 19.64 13.43
N TRP A 42 7.71 20.62 13.77
CA TRP A 42 8.91 20.36 14.55
C TRP A 42 8.58 19.86 15.96
N LEU A 43 7.62 20.50 16.61
CA LEU A 43 7.19 20.12 17.95
C LEU A 43 6.54 18.75 17.97
N SER A 44 5.68 18.43 16.99
CA SER A 44 5.07 17.12 16.90
C SER A 44 6.08 16.01 16.60
N GLY A 45 7.03 16.24 15.70
CA GLY A 45 8.11 15.29 15.39
C GLY A 45 9.02 15.03 16.60
N LEU A 46 9.39 16.09 17.34
CA LEU A 46 10.18 15.97 18.58
C LEU A 46 9.37 15.30 19.70
N ALA A 47 8.07 15.61 19.82
CA ALA A 47 7.18 14.96 20.79
C ALA A 47 7.03 13.47 20.52
N MET A 48 6.84 13.07 19.26
CA MET A 48 6.79 11.65 18.86
C MET A 48 8.12 10.94 19.14
N ALA A 49 9.26 11.57 18.80
CA ALA A 49 10.58 11.01 19.10
C ALA A 49 10.83 10.88 20.61
N GLY A 50 10.42 11.89 21.40
CA GLY A 50 10.49 11.88 22.86
C GLY A 50 9.60 10.82 23.49
N ALA A 51 8.35 10.71 23.03
CA ALA A 51 7.42 9.68 23.48
C ALA A 51 7.93 8.27 23.17
N GLY A 52 8.46 8.05 21.96
CA GLY A 52 9.09 6.77 21.58
C GLY A 52 10.31 6.42 22.45
N ALA A 53 11.19 7.42 22.73
CA ALA A 53 12.35 7.24 23.60
C ALA A 53 11.93 6.94 25.06
N LEU A 54 10.92 7.67 25.59
CA LEU A 54 10.38 7.43 26.93
C LEU A 54 9.71 6.05 27.04
N PHE A 55 9.00 5.62 26.02
CA PHE A 55 8.39 4.29 25.98
C PHE A 55 9.46 3.18 25.98
N ALA A 56 10.49 3.33 25.15
CA ALA A 56 11.61 2.41 25.08
C ALA A 56 12.40 2.36 26.40
N ALA A 57 12.77 3.53 26.95
CA ALA A 57 13.47 3.65 28.22
C ALA A 57 12.61 3.16 29.39
N GLY A 58 11.31 3.50 29.42
CA GLY A 58 10.38 3.07 30.44
C GLY A 58 10.26 1.54 30.55
N SER A 59 10.31 0.84 29.40
CA SER A 59 10.35 -0.63 29.39
C SER A 59 11.62 -1.19 30.04
N GLY A 60 12.77 -0.57 29.84
CA GLY A 60 14.05 -0.91 30.45
C GLY A 60 14.06 -0.62 31.94
N VAL A 61 13.68 0.60 32.33
CA VAL A 61 13.59 1.05 33.74
C VAL A 61 12.60 0.17 34.52
N SER A 62 11.42 -0.09 33.97
CA SER A 62 10.42 -0.98 34.61
C SER A 62 10.93 -2.40 34.85
N LYS A 63 11.72 -2.94 33.92
CA LYS A 63 12.40 -4.23 34.11
C LYS A 63 13.44 -4.17 35.23
N THR A 64 14.25 -3.10 35.26
CA THR A 64 15.32 -2.92 36.27
C THR A 64 14.74 -2.70 37.66
N LEU A 65 13.71 -1.89 37.81
CA LEU A 65 13.04 -1.62 39.11
C LEU A 65 12.32 -2.85 39.67
N ARG A 66 11.93 -3.81 38.82
CA ARG A 66 11.25 -5.05 39.23
C ARG A 66 12.20 -6.22 39.42
N LEU A 67 13.51 -6.03 39.22
CA LEU A 67 14.50 -7.07 39.50
C LEU A 67 14.64 -7.28 41.04
N PRO A 68 14.30 -8.44 41.59
CA PRO A 68 14.57 -8.73 43.00
C PRO A 68 16.08 -8.69 43.22
N LEU A 69 16.52 -8.04 44.29
CA LEU A 69 17.95 -7.95 44.66
C LEU A 69 18.68 -9.29 44.76
N LEU A 70 17.93 -10.36 44.98
CA LEU A 70 18.43 -11.74 45.08
C LEU A 70 18.34 -12.54 43.75
N SER A 71 17.90 -11.93 42.66
CA SER A 71 17.68 -12.63 41.37
C SER A 71 18.98 -13.14 40.73
N ALA A 72 20.11 -12.53 41.05
CA ALA A 72 21.42 -12.97 40.56
C ALA A 72 21.81 -14.39 41.12
N ALA A 73 21.23 -14.80 42.25
CA ALA A 73 21.51 -16.07 42.89
C ALA A 73 20.52 -17.22 42.58
N GLN A 74 19.44 -16.94 41.82
CA GLN A 74 18.39 -17.96 41.57
C GLN A 74 18.03 -18.08 40.07
N PRO A 75 18.72 -18.92 39.29
CA PRO A 75 18.45 -19.12 37.85
C PRO A 75 17.03 -19.63 37.55
N ILE A 76 16.40 -20.34 38.51
CA ILE A 76 15.05 -20.92 38.35
C ILE A 76 13.97 -19.81 38.36
N ALA A 77 14.10 -18.84 39.25
CA ALA A 77 13.17 -17.72 39.37
C ALA A 77 13.15 -16.84 38.07
N TRP A 78 14.29 -16.73 37.41
CA TRP A 78 14.43 -16.05 36.13
C TRP A 78 13.65 -16.75 35.00
N ARG A 79 13.71 -18.07 34.91
CA ARG A 79 12.96 -18.87 33.92
C ARG A 79 11.45 -18.71 34.10
N GLU A 80 10.96 -18.78 35.33
CA GLU A 80 9.54 -18.62 35.63
C GLU A 80 9.02 -17.20 35.34
N ALA A 81 9.82 -16.19 35.67
CA ALA A 81 9.48 -14.79 35.36
C ALA A 81 9.40 -14.56 33.85
N HIS A 82 10.35 -15.10 33.08
CA HIS A 82 10.38 -15.03 31.63
C HIS A 82 9.19 -15.76 30.99
N TYR A 83 8.82 -16.93 31.50
CA TYR A 83 7.67 -17.70 31.03
C TYR A 83 6.35 -16.98 31.29
N ARG A 84 6.18 -16.37 32.44
CA ARG A 84 5.01 -15.57 32.80
C ARG A 84 4.89 -14.31 31.88
N TYR A 85 6.01 -13.69 31.60
CA TYR A 85 6.06 -12.53 30.68
C TYR A 85 5.63 -12.93 29.27
N MET A 86 6.17 -14.00 28.70
CA MET A 86 5.80 -14.49 27.38
C MET A 86 4.33 -14.91 27.29
N ARG A 87 3.78 -15.55 28.34
CA ARG A 87 2.35 -15.88 28.39
C ARG A 87 1.47 -14.64 28.41
N ARG A 88 1.88 -13.58 29.12
CA ARG A 88 1.16 -12.29 29.14
C ARG A 88 1.21 -11.62 27.75
N GLN A 89 2.36 -11.65 27.10
CA GLN A 89 2.48 -11.12 25.72
C GLN A 89 1.58 -11.89 24.75
N ALA A 90 1.56 -13.22 24.81
CA ALA A 90 0.69 -14.06 24.00
C ALA A 90 -0.81 -13.78 24.28
N ALA A 91 -1.19 -13.60 25.55
CA ALA A 91 -2.56 -13.25 25.93
C ALA A 91 -2.97 -11.85 25.40
N LEU A 92 -2.08 -10.84 25.52
CA LEU A 92 -2.31 -9.51 24.97
C LEU A 92 -2.37 -9.52 23.44
N ALA A 93 -1.54 -10.35 22.78
CA ALA A 93 -1.59 -10.53 21.34
C ALA A 93 -2.94 -11.14 20.90
N ALA A 94 -3.41 -12.16 21.61
CA ALA A 94 -4.71 -12.77 21.36
C ALA A 94 -5.85 -11.75 21.59
N LEU A 95 -5.78 -10.96 22.66
CA LEU A 95 -6.76 -9.90 22.94
C LEU A 95 -6.77 -8.83 21.82
N ALA A 96 -5.60 -8.42 21.34
CA ALA A 96 -5.50 -7.47 20.22
C ALA A 96 -6.07 -8.08 18.92
N LEU A 97 -5.87 -9.37 18.67
CA LEU A 97 -6.45 -10.06 17.52
C LEU A 97 -7.98 -10.15 17.63
N VAL A 98 -8.50 -10.48 18.81
CA VAL A 98 -9.95 -10.45 19.08
C VAL A 98 -10.49 -9.03 18.91
N GLY A 99 -9.78 -8.02 19.40
CA GLY A 99 -10.11 -6.62 19.17
C GLY A 99 -10.15 -6.25 17.69
N ALA A 100 -9.20 -6.75 16.89
CA ALA A 100 -9.19 -6.53 15.44
C ALA A 100 -10.39 -7.19 14.74
N THR A 101 -10.77 -8.42 15.13
CA THR A 101 -11.95 -9.11 14.57
C THR A 101 -13.26 -8.43 14.98
N LEU A 102 -13.38 -7.95 16.21
CA LEU A 102 -14.52 -7.17 16.67
C LEU A 102 -14.60 -5.81 15.95
N ALA A 103 -13.47 -5.11 15.82
CA ALA A 103 -13.41 -3.87 15.07
C ALA A 103 -13.82 -4.08 13.61
N TYR A 104 -13.43 -5.19 12.99
CA TYR A 104 -13.84 -5.54 11.63
C TYR A 104 -15.35 -5.79 11.52
N SER A 105 -15.97 -6.46 12.49
CA SER A 105 -17.42 -6.76 12.47
C SER A 105 -18.30 -5.51 12.62
N ILE A 106 -17.73 -4.41 13.18
CA ILE A 106 -18.42 -3.13 13.40
C ILE A 106 -17.91 -2.07 12.40
N ALA A 107 -16.99 -2.46 11.52
CA ALA A 107 -16.24 -1.54 10.67
C ALA A 107 -17.13 -0.77 9.70
N GLU A 108 -17.54 0.41 10.12
CA GLU A 108 -18.05 1.46 9.25
C GLU A 108 -17.09 2.65 9.29
N GLY A 109 -16.58 3.03 8.12
CA GLY A 109 -15.73 4.21 7.98
C GLY A 109 -14.22 3.98 8.12
N LEU A 110 -13.48 5.04 7.77
CA LEU A 110 -12.03 5.05 7.60
C LEU A 110 -11.27 4.76 8.91
N VAL A 111 -11.72 5.37 10.02
CA VAL A 111 -11.05 5.25 11.33
C VAL A 111 -11.07 3.81 11.82
N MET A 112 -12.19 3.11 11.64
CA MET A 112 -12.31 1.73 12.06
C MET A 112 -11.45 0.79 11.18
N GLY A 113 -11.36 1.06 9.88
CA GLY A 113 -10.45 0.34 8.98
C GLY A 113 -8.98 0.43 9.42
N PHE A 114 -8.51 1.61 9.80
CA PHE A 114 -7.16 1.78 10.35
C PHE A 114 -7.01 1.15 11.74
N ALA A 115 -8.04 1.14 12.57
CA ALA A 115 -8.01 0.46 13.87
C ALA A 115 -7.81 -1.06 13.72
N VAL A 116 -8.47 -1.69 12.74
CA VAL A 116 -8.27 -3.12 12.41
C VAL A 116 -6.80 -3.40 12.08
N ILE A 117 -6.20 -2.58 11.21
CA ILE A 117 -4.79 -2.71 10.82
C ILE A 117 -3.87 -2.51 12.03
N ALA A 118 -4.09 -1.45 12.83
CA ALA A 118 -3.28 -1.15 13.99
C ALA A 118 -3.32 -2.27 15.04
N LEU A 119 -4.49 -2.84 15.32
CA LEU A 119 -4.65 -3.95 16.26
C LEU A 119 -4.00 -5.24 15.73
N ALA A 120 -4.06 -5.52 14.43
CA ALA A 120 -3.38 -6.65 13.82
C ALA A 120 -1.85 -6.50 13.90
N LEU A 121 -1.33 -5.31 13.59
CA LEU A 121 0.11 -4.99 13.73
C LEU A 121 0.57 -5.12 15.19
N LEU A 122 -0.21 -4.61 16.13
CA LEU A 122 0.07 -4.72 17.56
C LEU A 122 0.08 -6.19 18.00
N SER A 123 -0.90 -6.98 17.57
CA SER A 123 -0.95 -8.42 17.85
C SER A 123 0.29 -9.14 17.33
N ALA A 124 0.69 -8.89 16.09
CA ALA A 124 1.89 -9.49 15.50
C ALA A 124 3.18 -9.03 16.20
N ALA A 125 3.27 -7.77 16.58
CA ALA A 125 4.40 -7.22 17.33
C ALA A 125 4.57 -7.90 18.68
N LEU A 126 3.47 -8.12 19.41
CA LEU A 126 3.46 -8.83 20.70
C LEU A 126 3.73 -10.34 20.55
N LEU A 127 3.30 -10.93 19.44
CA LEU A 127 3.51 -12.35 19.17
C LEU A 127 4.94 -12.67 18.71
N MET A 128 5.65 -11.70 18.15
CA MET A 128 6.99 -11.89 17.54
C MET A 128 7.99 -12.61 18.46
N PRO A 129 8.23 -12.19 19.74
CA PRO A 129 9.16 -12.90 20.62
C PRO A 129 8.74 -14.33 20.91
N VAL A 130 7.42 -14.57 21.01
CA VAL A 130 6.84 -15.90 21.28
C VAL A 130 7.06 -16.82 20.09
N ALA A 131 6.84 -16.32 18.87
CA ALA A 131 7.04 -17.05 17.62
C ALA A 131 8.51 -17.42 17.40
N LEU A 132 9.44 -16.47 17.64
CA LEU A 132 10.89 -16.75 17.58
C LEU A 132 11.30 -17.80 18.62
N ALA A 133 10.79 -17.71 19.85
CA ALA A 133 11.06 -18.72 20.87
C ALA A 133 10.53 -20.11 20.48
N ALA A 134 9.35 -20.18 19.88
CA ALA A 134 8.78 -21.43 19.36
C ALA A 134 9.63 -22.00 18.22
N MET A 135 10.04 -21.16 17.25
CA MET A 135 10.92 -21.55 16.15
C MET A 135 12.24 -22.15 16.65
N LEU A 136 12.87 -21.49 17.62
CA LEU A 136 14.13 -22.01 18.20
C LEU A 136 13.93 -23.30 19.00
N ARG A 137 12.79 -23.47 19.70
CA ARG A 137 12.46 -24.73 20.39
C ARG A 137 12.30 -25.89 19.41
N ILE A 138 11.61 -25.62 18.28
CA ILE A 138 11.47 -26.62 17.22
C ILE A 138 12.85 -26.99 16.66
N GLY A 139 13.69 -25.98 16.36
CA GLY A 139 15.07 -26.21 15.91
C GLY A 139 15.91 -27.02 16.91
N GLU A 140 15.79 -26.72 18.21
CA GLU A 140 16.47 -27.43 19.28
C GLU A 140 16.03 -28.91 19.38
N SER A 141 14.71 -29.18 19.27
CA SER A 141 14.17 -30.56 19.32
C SER A 141 14.60 -31.40 18.10
N LEU A 142 14.87 -30.76 16.97
CA LEU A 142 15.36 -31.43 15.76
C LEU A 142 16.89 -31.56 15.72
N ALA A 143 17.61 -30.87 16.61
CA ALA A 143 19.06 -30.79 16.60
C ALA A 143 19.67 -32.12 17.14
N LYS A 144 20.38 -32.87 16.27
CA LYS A 144 21.06 -34.11 16.60
C LYS A 144 22.50 -33.94 17.10
N ARG A 145 23.12 -32.77 16.83
CA ARG A 145 24.53 -32.46 17.15
C ARG A 145 24.60 -31.55 18.37
N PRO A 146 25.53 -31.75 19.30
CA PRO A 146 25.64 -30.92 20.51
C PRO A 146 25.78 -29.43 20.22
N LEU A 147 26.58 -29.05 19.18
CA LEU A 147 26.77 -27.67 18.81
C LEU A 147 25.48 -27.02 18.23
N ALA A 148 24.66 -27.80 17.50
CA ALA A 148 23.38 -27.31 16.99
C ALA A 148 22.37 -27.13 18.13
N HIS A 149 22.33 -28.08 19.09
CA HIS A 149 21.49 -27.96 20.26
C HIS A 149 21.86 -26.72 21.10
N TRP A 150 23.15 -26.50 21.34
CA TRP A 150 23.64 -25.27 21.99
C TRP A 150 23.25 -24.01 21.21
N PHE A 151 23.42 -24.01 19.89
CA PHE A 151 23.08 -22.87 19.02
C PHE A 151 21.63 -22.40 19.18
N PHE A 152 20.68 -23.33 19.20
CA PHE A 152 19.27 -23.01 19.37
C PHE A 152 18.93 -22.64 20.82
N ALA A 153 19.52 -23.33 21.83
CA ALA A 153 19.31 -23.05 23.25
C ALA A 153 19.84 -21.66 23.63
N ASP A 154 21.05 -21.32 23.19
CA ASP A 154 21.68 -20.02 23.40
C ASP A 154 20.89 -18.89 22.68
N GLY A 155 20.44 -19.11 21.43
CA GLY A 155 19.62 -18.18 20.69
C GLY A 155 18.34 -17.75 21.41
N ARG A 156 17.73 -18.62 22.22
CA ARG A 156 16.55 -18.24 23.01
C ARG A 156 16.84 -17.19 24.08
N GLN A 157 18.06 -17.17 24.61
CA GLN A 157 18.44 -16.16 25.61
C GLN A 157 18.58 -14.76 25.01
N GLU A 158 18.86 -14.67 23.71
CA GLU A 158 19.02 -13.41 23.00
C GLU A 158 17.71 -12.74 22.59
N ILE A 159 16.62 -13.51 22.52
CA ILE A 159 15.29 -12.98 22.10
C ILE A 159 14.94 -11.74 22.91
N ALA A 160 15.23 -11.71 24.22
CA ALA A 160 14.90 -10.59 25.08
C ALA A 160 15.60 -9.27 24.65
N GLY A 161 16.84 -9.36 24.16
CA GLY A 161 17.61 -8.20 23.71
C GLY A 161 17.31 -7.79 22.25
N LEU A 162 16.97 -8.77 21.40
CA LEU A 162 16.73 -8.55 19.98
C LEU A 162 15.24 -8.36 19.63
N SER A 163 14.33 -8.67 20.55
CA SER A 163 12.88 -8.69 20.26
C SER A 163 12.36 -7.38 19.69
N LEU A 164 12.81 -6.24 20.20
CA LEU A 164 12.37 -4.93 19.73
C LEU A 164 12.83 -4.67 18.27
N ALA A 165 14.10 -4.99 17.97
CA ALA A 165 14.64 -4.83 16.62
C ALA A 165 13.99 -5.80 15.63
N MET A 166 13.75 -7.04 16.03
CA MET A 166 13.04 -8.04 15.21
C MET A 166 11.57 -7.63 14.97
N THR A 167 10.91 -7.06 15.98
CA THR A 167 9.56 -6.50 15.82
C THR A 167 9.56 -5.31 14.85
N ALA A 168 10.54 -4.42 14.94
CA ALA A 168 10.67 -3.31 13.99
C ALA A 168 10.88 -3.83 12.55
N LEU A 169 11.72 -4.85 12.38
CA LEU A 169 11.92 -5.50 11.08
C LEU A 169 10.62 -6.16 10.57
N LEU A 170 9.92 -6.93 11.42
CA LEU A 170 8.63 -7.52 11.09
C LEU A 170 7.63 -6.48 10.58
N LEU A 171 7.45 -5.39 11.33
CA LEU A 171 6.50 -4.33 10.99
C LEU A 171 6.89 -3.61 9.69
N ALA A 172 8.19 -3.34 9.49
CA ALA A 172 8.70 -2.74 8.26
C ALA A 172 8.43 -3.65 7.04
N LEU A 173 8.72 -4.95 7.16
CA LEU A 173 8.48 -5.93 6.08
C LEU A 173 6.99 -6.08 5.80
N ALA A 174 6.16 -6.24 6.83
CA ALA A 174 4.71 -6.38 6.69
C ALA A 174 4.08 -5.15 6.04
N THR A 175 4.53 -3.95 6.44
CA THR A 175 4.05 -2.69 5.83
C THR A 175 4.46 -2.59 4.35
N ASN A 176 5.69 -2.98 4.01
CA ASN A 176 6.15 -2.99 2.61
C ASN A 176 5.34 -3.99 1.77
N ILE A 177 5.05 -5.19 2.28
CA ILE A 177 4.19 -6.17 1.60
C ILE A 177 2.76 -5.63 1.50
N GLY A 178 2.22 -5.07 2.60
CA GLY A 178 0.84 -4.61 2.68
C GLY A 178 0.55 -3.44 1.75
N VAL A 179 1.34 -2.39 1.86
CA VAL A 179 1.18 -1.18 1.04
C VAL A 179 1.65 -1.42 -0.38
N GLY A 180 2.78 -2.13 -0.57
CA GLY A 180 3.28 -2.50 -1.90
C GLY A 180 2.28 -3.36 -2.67
N GLY A 181 1.67 -4.35 -2.02
CA GLY A 181 0.64 -5.19 -2.63
C GLY A 181 -0.62 -4.40 -3.03
N MET A 182 -1.03 -3.40 -2.21
CA MET A 182 -2.13 -2.51 -2.58
C MET A 182 -1.76 -1.66 -3.80
N VAL A 183 -0.56 -1.07 -3.83
CA VAL A 183 -0.11 -0.20 -4.94
C VAL A 183 0.01 -0.99 -6.24
N GLU A 184 0.62 -2.18 -6.18
CA GLU A 184 0.77 -3.04 -7.37
C GLU A 184 -0.58 -3.56 -7.87
N GLY A 185 -1.46 -3.96 -6.95
CA GLY A 185 -2.84 -4.34 -7.28
C GLY A 185 -3.62 -3.19 -7.93
N PHE A 186 -3.42 -1.96 -7.45
CA PHE A 186 -4.03 -0.79 -8.08
C PHE A 186 -3.41 -0.51 -9.45
N ARG A 187 -2.09 -0.61 -9.61
CA ARG A 187 -1.40 -0.44 -10.90
C ARG A 187 -1.96 -1.37 -11.96
N GLU A 188 -2.04 -2.67 -11.66
CA GLU A 188 -2.53 -3.68 -12.60
C GLU A 188 -4.02 -3.46 -12.92
N THR A 189 -4.83 -3.20 -11.90
CA THR A 189 -6.26 -2.92 -12.06
C THR A 189 -6.50 -1.65 -12.87
N PHE A 190 -5.76 -0.58 -12.58
CA PHE A 190 -5.89 0.70 -13.27
C PHE A 190 -5.46 0.61 -14.73
N THR A 191 -4.36 -0.09 -15.00
CA THR A 191 -3.89 -0.30 -16.38
C THR A 191 -4.90 -1.12 -17.18
N GLY A 192 -5.39 -2.23 -16.63
CA GLY A 192 -6.43 -3.04 -17.28
C GLY A 192 -7.73 -2.27 -17.49
N TRP A 193 -8.12 -1.42 -16.54
CA TRP A 193 -9.30 -0.57 -16.66
C TRP A 193 -9.11 0.52 -17.74
N LEU A 194 -7.92 1.13 -17.84
CA LEU A 194 -7.61 2.08 -18.93
C LEU A 194 -7.71 1.40 -20.30
N ASP A 195 -7.23 0.17 -20.42
CA ASP A 195 -7.31 -0.60 -21.66
C ASP A 195 -8.76 -0.85 -22.09
N GLN A 196 -9.63 -1.13 -21.13
CA GLN A 196 -11.06 -1.34 -21.37
C GLN A 196 -11.85 -0.04 -21.59
N ARG A 197 -11.37 1.08 -21.07
CA ARG A 197 -12.05 2.38 -21.20
C ARG A 197 -11.62 3.16 -22.44
N LEU A 198 -10.32 3.09 -22.79
CA LEU A 198 -9.73 3.77 -23.94
C LEU A 198 -9.67 2.83 -25.15
N ILE A 199 -10.85 2.48 -25.67
CA ILE A 199 -11.00 1.49 -26.75
C ILE A 199 -10.81 2.15 -28.11
N ALA A 200 -11.28 3.40 -28.27
CA ALA A 200 -11.09 4.16 -29.50
C ALA A 200 -9.60 4.53 -29.66
N GLU A 201 -9.19 4.68 -30.90
CA GLU A 201 -7.80 4.97 -31.23
C GLU A 201 -7.45 6.45 -31.08
N VAL A 202 -8.39 7.36 -31.37
CA VAL A 202 -8.19 8.82 -31.29
C VAL A 202 -9.30 9.47 -30.48
N TYR A 203 -8.93 10.41 -29.65
CA TYR A 203 -9.82 11.23 -28.82
C TYR A 203 -9.59 12.71 -29.11
N TYR A 204 -10.67 13.46 -29.33
CA TYR A 204 -10.56 14.90 -29.45
C TYR A 204 -11.62 15.65 -28.66
N GLU A 205 -11.29 16.87 -28.30
CA GLU A 205 -12.17 17.86 -27.70
C GLU A 205 -12.14 19.09 -28.58
N ALA A 206 -13.28 19.47 -29.12
CA ALA A 206 -13.41 20.70 -29.90
C ALA A 206 -13.47 21.95 -28.99
N ALA A 207 -13.01 23.10 -29.46
CA ALA A 207 -13.03 24.32 -28.68
C ALA A 207 -14.46 24.82 -28.43
N THR A 208 -15.35 24.66 -29.44
CA THR A 208 -16.76 25.05 -29.33
C THR A 208 -17.69 23.98 -29.92
N PRO A 209 -18.99 23.96 -29.56
CA PRO A 209 -19.96 23.08 -30.21
C PRO A 209 -20.13 23.29 -31.73
N ALA A 210 -19.81 24.47 -32.22
CA ALA A 210 -19.81 24.76 -33.65
C ALA A 210 -18.63 24.09 -34.35
N ASP A 211 -17.42 24.20 -33.77
CA ASP A 211 -16.23 23.51 -34.24
C ASP A 211 -16.41 21.99 -34.22
N ALA A 212 -17.06 21.47 -33.17
CA ALA A 212 -17.36 20.05 -33.05
C ALA A 212 -18.13 19.50 -34.23
N ARG A 213 -19.20 20.20 -34.64
CA ARG A 213 -20.03 19.82 -35.80
C ARG A 213 -19.25 19.90 -37.12
N GLU A 214 -18.37 20.92 -37.28
CA GLU A 214 -17.54 21.04 -38.48
C GLU A 214 -16.51 19.88 -38.57
N ILE A 215 -15.89 19.54 -37.43
CA ILE A 215 -14.92 18.43 -37.36
C ILE A 215 -15.64 17.09 -37.63
N GLU A 216 -16.83 16.90 -37.03
CA GLU A 216 -17.63 15.67 -37.21
C GLU A 216 -18.02 15.49 -38.68
N ALA A 217 -18.55 16.53 -39.36
CA ALA A 217 -18.90 16.47 -40.79
C ALA A 217 -17.68 16.13 -41.65
N TRP A 218 -16.52 16.69 -41.36
CA TRP A 218 -15.28 16.34 -42.05
C TRP A 218 -14.84 14.92 -41.76
N ALA A 219 -15.00 14.45 -40.53
CA ALA A 219 -14.60 13.10 -40.09
C ALA A 219 -15.44 12.03 -40.80
N GLU A 220 -16.72 12.27 -41.11
CA GLU A 220 -17.61 11.37 -41.85
C GLU A 220 -17.10 11.10 -43.29
N GLU A 221 -16.33 12.02 -43.85
CA GLU A 221 -15.75 11.89 -45.20
C GLU A 221 -14.42 11.10 -45.22
N GLN A 222 -13.82 10.81 -44.04
CA GLN A 222 -12.52 10.15 -43.96
C GLN A 222 -12.67 8.62 -43.99
N ARG A 223 -12.04 7.98 -44.96
CA ARG A 223 -12.09 6.52 -45.14
C ARG A 223 -11.38 5.75 -44.02
N GLU A 224 -10.45 6.38 -43.34
CA GLU A 224 -9.70 5.79 -42.22
C GLU A 224 -10.52 5.68 -40.95
N ILE A 225 -11.63 6.43 -40.83
CA ILE A 225 -12.51 6.44 -39.67
C ILE A 225 -13.60 5.38 -39.85
N GLU A 226 -13.62 4.41 -38.95
CA GLU A 226 -14.59 3.32 -38.93
C GLU A 226 -15.87 3.70 -38.17
N ALA A 227 -15.73 4.51 -37.09
CA ALA A 227 -16.87 5.02 -36.34
C ALA A 227 -16.52 6.33 -35.62
N ILE A 228 -17.51 7.23 -35.58
CA ILE A 228 -17.47 8.48 -34.81
C ILE A 228 -18.39 8.28 -33.59
N LEU A 229 -17.84 8.40 -32.40
CA LEU A 229 -18.51 8.14 -31.13
C LEU A 229 -18.58 9.43 -30.31
N PRO A 230 -19.68 10.20 -30.41
CA PRO A 230 -19.86 11.41 -29.59
C PRO A 230 -20.00 11.03 -28.12
N VAL A 231 -19.36 11.82 -27.25
CA VAL A 231 -19.43 11.68 -25.80
C VAL A 231 -19.93 13.00 -25.22
N TRP A 232 -21.19 13.01 -24.84
CA TRP A 232 -21.83 14.20 -24.27
C TRP A 232 -21.71 14.19 -22.76
N ARG A 233 -21.54 15.35 -22.14
CA ARG A 233 -21.36 15.48 -20.71
C ARG A 233 -22.30 16.50 -20.10
N ALA A 234 -22.88 16.14 -18.96
CA ALA A 234 -23.65 17.05 -18.11
C ALA A 234 -23.24 16.85 -16.65
N LYS A 235 -23.63 17.75 -15.79
CA LYS A 235 -23.37 17.67 -14.33
C LYS A 235 -24.68 17.85 -13.58
N THR A 236 -24.84 17.06 -12.52
CA THR A 236 -25.98 17.19 -11.60
C THR A 236 -25.53 16.91 -10.17
N ARG A 237 -26.44 16.99 -9.24
CA ARG A 237 -26.25 16.57 -7.84
C ARG A 237 -27.35 15.61 -7.45
N ILE A 238 -26.97 14.47 -6.90
CA ILE A 238 -27.90 13.46 -6.39
C ILE A 238 -27.61 13.31 -4.90
N SER A 239 -28.60 13.53 -4.04
CA SER A 239 -28.42 13.51 -2.57
C SER A 239 -27.21 14.34 -2.11
N ASP A 240 -27.09 15.57 -2.63
CA ASP A 240 -25.98 16.51 -2.39
C ASP A 240 -24.59 16.06 -2.86
N TRP A 241 -24.50 14.94 -3.56
CA TRP A 241 -23.25 14.49 -4.15
C TRP A 241 -23.11 14.94 -5.59
N PRO A 242 -21.94 15.47 -6.01
CA PRO A 242 -21.70 15.83 -7.40
C PRO A 242 -21.63 14.58 -8.26
N VAL A 243 -22.40 14.58 -9.34
CA VAL A 243 -22.50 13.46 -10.28
C VAL A 243 -22.25 13.98 -11.68
N GLU A 244 -21.34 13.33 -12.40
CA GLU A 244 -21.12 13.54 -13.81
C GLU A 244 -22.02 12.60 -14.61
N ILE A 245 -22.69 13.14 -15.61
CA ILE A 245 -23.53 12.35 -16.52
C ILE A 245 -22.83 12.29 -17.87
N VAL A 246 -22.69 11.08 -18.40
CA VAL A 246 -22.03 10.82 -19.70
C VAL A 246 -23.02 10.13 -20.61
N GLY A 247 -23.38 10.80 -21.71
CA GLY A 247 -24.17 10.25 -22.80
C GLY A 247 -23.28 9.51 -23.80
N LEU A 248 -23.60 8.26 -24.09
CA LEU A 248 -22.86 7.40 -24.99
C LEU A 248 -23.73 7.08 -26.23
N ALA A 249 -23.09 6.99 -27.39
CA ALA A 249 -23.74 6.46 -28.60
C ALA A 249 -23.96 4.95 -28.47
N ALA A 250 -25.05 4.44 -29.05
CA ALA A 250 -25.32 3.02 -29.16
C ALA A 250 -24.36 2.38 -30.17
N HIS A 251 -23.24 1.86 -29.68
CA HIS A 251 -22.23 1.23 -30.52
C HIS A 251 -21.59 0.02 -29.83
N GLU A 252 -21.28 -1.01 -30.62
CA GLU A 252 -20.70 -2.27 -30.12
C GLU A 252 -19.37 -2.07 -29.37
N THR A 253 -18.60 -1.05 -29.71
CA THR A 253 -17.37 -0.67 -29.01
C THR A 253 -17.56 -0.59 -27.50
N TYR A 254 -18.69 -0.01 -27.05
CA TYR A 254 -18.98 0.09 -25.63
C TYR A 254 -19.52 -1.23 -25.05
N SER A 255 -20.49 -1.87 -25.72
CA SER A 255 -21.11 -3.09 -25.20
C SER A 255 -20.19 -4.29 -25.16
N ALA A 256 -19.20 -4.37 -26.06
CA ALA A 256 -18.26 -5.49 -26.14
C ALA A 256 -17.08 -5.38 -25.15
N HIS A 257 -16.67 -4.17 -24.77
CA HIS A 257 -15.40 -3.99 -24.05
C HIS A 257 -15.55 -3.32 -22.70
N PHE A 258 -16.63 -2.56 -22.46
CA PHE A 258 -16.78 -1.81 -21.22
C PHE A 258 -17.23 -2.72 -20.07
N PRO A 259 -16.45 -2.84 -18.99
CA PRO A 259 -16.73 -3.77 -17.91
C PRO A 259 -17.91 -3.33 -17.05
N LEU A 260 -18.78 -4.26 -16.70
CA LEU A 260 -19.79 -4.08 -15.66
C LEU A 260 -19.44 -4.96 -14.46
N LEU A 261 -19.59 -4.44 -13.26
CA LEU A 261 -19.48 -5.20 -12.00
C LEU A 261 -20.75 -5.97 -11.73
N GLU A 262 -21.90 -5.34 -12.01
CA GLU A 262 -23.23 -5.90 -11.91
C GLU A 262 -24.05 -5.48 -13.13
N GLY A 263 -24.94 -6.36 -13.58
CA GLY A 263 -25.70 -6.19 -14.81
C GLY A 263 -25.23 -7.17 -15.87
N GLY A 264 -26.14 -7.77 -16.58
CA GLY A 264 -25.84 -8.76 -17.62
C GLY A 264 -25.71 -8.15 -19.02
N ALA A 265 -25.55 -8.98 -20.04
CA ALA A 265 -25.49 -8.57 -21.46
C ALA A 265 -26.73 -7.75 -21.90
N GLY A 266 -27.86 -7.88 -21.22
CA GLY A 266 -29.06 -7.08 -21.44
C GLY A 266 -28.99 -5.64 -20.97
N ALA A 267 -28.02 -5.29 -20.09
CA ALA A 267 -27.92 -3.94 -19.55
C ALA A 267 -27.65 -2.87 -20.63
N TRP A 268 -26.82 -3.21 -21.61
CA TRP A 268 -26.52 -2.31 -22.74
C TRP A 268 -27.72 -2.11 -23.65
N ARG A 269 -28.52 -3.16 -23.90
CA ARG A 269 -29.76 -3.02 -24.67
C ARG A 269 -30.76 -2.15 -23.94
N ALA A 270 -30.99 -2.41 -22.64
CA ALA A 270 -31.88 -1.64 -21.81
C ALA A 270 -31.46 -0.16 -21.71
N LEU A 271 -30.14 0.12 -21.68
CA LEU A 271 -29.60 1.48 -21.67
C LEU A 271 -30.06 2.32 -22.87
N HIS A 272 -30.18 1.70 -24.05
CA HIS A 272 -30.55 2.38 -25.31
C HIS A 272 -32.04 2.35 -25.58
N GLU A 273 -32.76 1.30 -25.16
CA GLU A 273 -34.17 1.09 -25.46
C GLU A 273 -35.12 1.59 -24.36
N GLU A 274 -34.69 1.58 -23.09
CA GLU A 274 -35.50 1.93 -21.92
C GLU A 274 -35.07 3.23 -21.27
N ASP A 275 -35.86 3.74 -20.30
CA ASP A 275 -35.46 4.83 -19.39
C ASP A 275 -34.50 4.26 -18.32
N ALA A 276 -33.28 4.01 -18.72
CA ALA A 276 -32.30 3.29 -17.95
C ALA A 276 -30.95 4.00 -17.88
N VAL A 277 -30.20 3.68 -16.81
CA VAL A 277 -28.87 4.23 -16.57
C VAL A 277 -27.93 3.15 -16.05
N LEU A 278 -26.64 3.29 -16.38
CA LEU A 278 -25.55 2.62 -15.67
C LEU A 278 -25.00 3.60 -14.61
N ILE A 279 -24.66 3.10 -13.45
CA ILE A 279 -24.11 3.91 -12.35
C ILE A 279 -22.73 3.42 -11.93
N SER A 280 -21.87 4.33 -11.50
CA SER A 280 -20.57 3.96 -10.96
C SER A 280 -20.70 3.29 -9.60
N GLU A 281 -19.74 2.41 -9.25
CA GLU A 281 -19.72 1.66 -7.99
C GLU A 281 -19.81 2.59 -6.77
N GLN A 282 -19.06 3.71 -6.78
CA GLN A 282 -19.07 4.67 -5.68
C GLN A 282 -20.44 5.33 -5.49
N LEU A 283 -21.17 5.60 -6.57
CA LEU A 283 -22.52 6.15 -6.49
C LEU A 283 -23.51 5.11 -5.96
N ALA A 284 -23.42 3.87 -6.45
CA ALA A 284 -24.23 2.74 -5.99
C ALA A 284 -24.07 2.51 -4.48
N ARG A 285 -22.83 2.47 -3.98
CA ARG A 285 -22.52 2.28 -2.55
C ARG A 285 -23.00 3.44 -1.70
N ARG A 286 -22.79 4.67 -2.16
CA ARG A 286 -23.20 5.86 -1.41
C ARG A 286 -24.72 5.96 -1.25
N LEU A 287 -25.44 5.68 -2.32
CA LEU A 287 -26.91 5.71 -2.30
C LEU A 287 -27.51 4.40 -1.75
N LYS A 288 -26.70 3.36 -1.53
CA LYS A 288 -27.11 2.01 -1.12
C LYS A 288 -28.16 1.41 -2.06
N ILE A 289 -27.97 1.60 -3.38
CA ILE A 289 -28.84 1.08 -4.43
C ILE A 289 -28.09 0.08 -5.31
N GLY A 290 -28.83 -0.89 -5.86
CA GLY A 290 -28.31 -1.92 -6.76
C GLY A 290 -29.04 -1.92 -8.10
N VAL A 291 -28.71 -2.90 -8.94
CA VAL A 291 -29.37 -3.14 -10.22
C VAL A 291 -30.87 -3.41 -10.01
N GLY A 292 -31.71 -2.79 -10.82
CA GLY A 292 -33.17 -2.84 -10.74
C GLY A 292 -33.81 -1.71 -9.92
N ALA A 293 -33.02 -0.96 -9.14
CA ALA A 293 -33.54 0.19 -8.38
C ALA A 293 -33.93 1.34 -9.32
N MET A 294 -34.92 2.15 -8.90
CA MET A 294 -35.25 3.40 -9.55
C MET A 294 -34.46 4.54 -8.95
N LEU A 295 -33.85 5.36 -9.78
CA LEU A 295 -33.04 6.51 -9.39
C LEU A 295 -33.69 7.82 -9.87
N ASP A 296 -33.95 8.71 -8.93
CA ASP A 296 -34.46 10.06 -9.23
C ASP A 296 -33.27 10.98 -9.56
N ILE A 297 -33.21 11.44 -10.80
CA ILE A 297 -32.12 12.24 -11.36
C ILE A 297 -32.62 13.69 -11.55
N PRO A 298 -32.13 14.68 -10.81
CA PRO A 298 -32.47 16.07 -11.04
C PRO A 298 -31.94 16.53 -12.40
N THR A 299 -32.84 16.97 -13.27
CA THR A 299 -32.54 17.55 -14.57
C THR A 299 -32.68 19.07 -14.54
N THR A 300 -32.50 19.75 -15.67
CA THR A 300 -32.68 21.20 -15.76
C THR A 300 -34.15 21.65 -15.65
N ARG A 301 -35.12 20.76 -15.89
CA ARG A 301 -36.56 21.09 -15.92
C ARG A 301 -37.36 20.33 -14.86
N GLU A 302 -37.04 19.07 -14.61
CA GLU A 302 -37.83 18.16 -13.78
C GLU A 302 -36.93 17.09 -13.14
N VAL A 303 -37.49 16.24 -12.31
CA VAL A 303 -36.84 15.05 -11.80
C VAL A 303 -37.15 13.88 -12.75
N TRP A 304 -36.13 13.40 -13.42
CA TRP A 304 -36.24 12.22 -14.28
C TRP A 304 -36.01 10.94 -13.49
N ARG A 305 -36.93 10.00 -13.58
CA ARG A 305 -36.83 8.70 -12.90
C ARG A 305 -36.35 7.64 -13.87
N ALA A 306 -35.16 7.09 -13.63
CA ALA A 306 -34.52 6.08 -14.47
C ALA A 306 -34.22 4.79 -13.70
N LYS A 307 -34.29 3.65 -14.39
CA LYS A 307 -33.95 2.35 -13.85
C LYS A 307 -32.45 2.10 -13.91
N VAL A 308 -31.84 1.67 -12.81
CA VAL A 308 -30.44 1.24 -12.77
C VAL A 308 -30.34 -0.16 -13.40
N VAL A 309 -29.67 -0.29 -14.54
CA VAL A 309 -29.53 -1.57 -15.27
C VAL A 309 -28.15 -2.20 -15.14
N GLY A 310 -27.17 -1.46 -14.60
CA GLY A 310 -25.86 -2.02 -14.31
C GLY A 310 -24.99 -1.07 -13.49
N ILE A 311 -23.98 -1.66 -12.86
CA ILE A 311 -22.97 -0.96 -12.06
C ILE A 311 -21.61 -1.17 -12.71
N PHE A 312 -20.84 -0.10 -12.89
CA PHE A 312 -19.52 -0.15 -13.52
C PHE A 312 -18.41 0.38 -12.60
N PRO A 313 -17.17 -0.11 -12.75
CA PRO A 313 -16.03 0.40 -12.02
C PRO A 313 -15.58 1.76 -12.60
N ASP A 314 -15.30 2.74 -11.74
CA ASP A 314 -14.78 4.06 -12.13
C ASP A 314 -13.62 4.47 -11.22
N TYR A 315 -12.47 3.81 -11.39
CA TYR A 315 -11.31 3.98 -10.55
C TYR A 315 -10.68 5.37 -10.70
N GLY A 316 -10.34 5.99 -9.56
CA GLY A 316 -9.73 7.32 -9.53
C GLY A 316 -10.69 8.50 -9.67
N ASN A 317 -11.99 8.28 -9.86
CA ASN A 317 -12.98 9.34 -9.88
C ASN A 317 -13.57 9.57 -8.47
N PRO A 318 -13.41 10.76 -7.87
CA PRO A 318 -13.97 11.07 -6.56
C PRO A 318 -15.46 11.45 -6.60
N LYS A 319 -16.05 11.53 -7.79
CA LYS A 319 -17.46 11.91 -8.00
C LYS A 319 -18.27 10.69 -8.38
N GLY A 320 -19.60 10.78 -8.26
CA GLY A 320 -20.49 9.81 -8.88
C GLY A 320 -20.50 9.98 -10.40
N GLN A 321 -20.67 8.90 -11.15
CA GLN A 321 -20.86 8.96 -12.59
C GLN A 321 -22.10 8.15 -12.99
N LEU A 322 -22.89 8.73 -13.90
CA LEU A 322 -23.99 8.07 -14.60
C LEU A 322 -23.64 7.94 -16.07
N ARG A 323 -24.07 6.84 -16.69
CA ARG A 323 -24.01 6.66 -18.14
C ARG A 323 -25.39 6.33 -18.66
N LEU A 324 -25.73 6.95 -19.75
CA LEU A 324 -27.01 6.78 -20.43
C LEU A 324 -26.87 6.97 -21.94
N ASP A 325 -27.91 6.69 -22.68
CA ASP A 325 -27.94 6.97 -24.12
C ASP A 325 -27.84 8.48 -24.40
N HIS A 326 -27.03 8.86 -25.40
CA HIS A 326 -26.77 10.25 -25.73
C HIS A 326 -28.05 11.02 -26.14
N SER A 327 -29.01 10.36 -26.77
CA SER A 327 -30.29 10.98 -27.19
C SER A 327 -31.14 11.36 -25.96
N ARG A 328 -31.15 10.49 -24.94
CA ARG A 328 -31.82 10.78 -23.66
C ARG A 328 -31.11 11.88 -22.88
N LEU A 329 -29.77 11.91 -22.92
CA LEU A 329 -29.02 13.01 -22.33
C LEU A 329 -29.42 14.35 -22.97
N ALA A 330 -29.47 14.43 -24.28
CA ALA A 330 -29.87 15.64 -25.01
C ALA A 330 -31.31 16.08 -24.64
N MET A 331 -32.20 15.13 -24.42
CA MET A 331 -33.61 15.42 -24.06
C MET A 331 -33.72 16.03 -22.65
N HIS A 332 -33.03 15.46 -21.67
CA HIS A 332 -33.14 15.87 -20.27
C HIS A 332 -32.14 16.96 -19.86
N PHE A 333 -31.04 17.10 -20.61
CA PHE A 333 -29.97 18.10 -20.36
C PHE A 333 -29.62 18.83 -21.67
N PRO A 334 -30.44 19.75 -22.13
CA PRO A 334 -30.23 20.47 -23.39
C PRO A 334 -28.93 21.29 -23.41
N ASP A 335 -28.39 21.65 -22.23
CA ASP A 335 -27.12 22.37 -22.08
C ASP A 335 -25.91 21.42 -22.00
N ALA A 336 -26.10 20.12 -22.24
CA ALA A 336 -25.01 19.16 -22.23
C ALA A 336 -23.93 19.52 -23.27
N SER A 337 -22.66 19.41 -22.85
CA SER A 337 -21.53 19.68 -23.73
C SER A 337 -21.31 18.51 -24.70
N GLY A 338 -21.47 18.79 -25.99
CA GLY A 338 -21.22 17.85 -27.10
C GLY A 338 -19.91 18.14 -27.85
N VAL A 339 -18.82 18.43 -27.13
CA VAL A 339 -17.52 18.79 -27.73
C VAL A 339 -16.49 17.64 -27.67
N HIS A 340 -16.80 16.55 -27.01
CA HIS A 340 -15.88 15.40 -26.86
C HIS A 340 -16.28 14.27 -27.81
N TYR A 341 -15.29 13.73 -28.50
CA TYR A 341 -15.48 12.64 -29.45
C TYR A 341 -14.39 11.58 -29.32
N SER A 342 -14.78 10.35 -29.59
CA SER A 342 -13.87 9.22 -29.74
C SER A 342 -13.98 8.68 -31.16
N LEU A 343 -12.86 8.44 -31.83
CA LEU A 343 -12.84 7.93 -33.20
C LEU A 343 -12.27 6.53 -33.22
N ARG A 344 -13.00 5.62 -33.85
CA ARG A 344 -12.46 4.31 -34.24
C ARG A 344 -11.74 4.47 -35.55
N VAL A 345 -10.48 4.09 -35.60
CA VAL A 345 -9.61 4.32 -36.76
C VAL A 345 -8.95 3.02 -37.16
N SER A 346 -8.93 2.74 -38.44
CA SER A 346 -8.30 1.55 -39.01
C SER A 346 -6.79 1.46 -38.69
N ARG A 347 -6.25 0.23 -38.67
CA ARG A 347 -4.83 -0.01 -38.38
C ARG A 347 -3.93 0.80 -39.31
N GLY A 348 -3.02 1.57 -38.71
CA GLY A 348 -2.08 2.44 -39.45
C GLY A 348 -2.61 3.81 -39.84
N GLY A 349 -3.92 4.09 -39.67
CA GLY A 349 -4.54 5.38 -39.99
C GLY A 349 -4.40 6.46 -38.91
N VAL A 350 -4.00 6.10 -37.69
CA VAL A 350 -3.98 7.01 -36.53
C VAL A 350 -3.05 8.19 -36.72
N ALA A 351 -1.76 7.98 -37.00
CA ALA A 351 -0.79 9.05 -37.13
C ALA A 351 -1.10 10.00 -38.32
N PRO A 352 -1.44 9.49 -39.53
CA PRO A 352 -1.84 10.37 -40.64
C PRO A 352 -3.13 11.17 -40.34
N LEU A 353 -4.10 10.54 -39.67
CA LEU A 353 -5.36 11.21 -39.29
C LEU A 353 -5.09 12.35 -38.30
N MET A 354 -4.29 12.09 -37.25
CA MET A 354 -3.95 13.12 -36.27
C MET A 354 -3.20 14.29 -36.89
N GLU A 355 -2.30 14.06 -37.83
CA GLU A 355 -1.59 15.11 -38.57
C GLU A 355 -2.55 15.94 -39.42
N LYS A 356 -3.47 15.29 -40.15
CA LYS A 356 -4.53 15.97 -40.91
C LYS A 356 -5.44 16.79 -39.99
N MET A 357 -5.87 16.25 -38.86
CA MET A 357 -6.71 16.96 -37.88
C MET A 357 -5.98 18.16 -37.29
N GLN A 358 -4.73 17.98 -36.88
CA GLN A 358 -3.94 19.07 -36.30
C GLN A 358 -3.64 20.18 -37.29
N SER A 359 -3.32 19.84 -38.55
CA SER A 359 -3.03 20.86 -39.59
C SER A 359 -4.28 21.64 -40.00
N ARG A 360 -5.43 20.98 -40.10
CA ARG A 360 -6.67 21.58 -40.56
C ARG A 360 -7.45 22.30 -39.46
N PHE A 361 -7.50 21.70 -38.26
CA PHE A 361 -8.37 22.16 -37.18
C PHE A 361 -7.60 22.54 -35.90
N GLY A 362 -6.27 22.65 -35.92
CA GLY A 362 -5.48 22.94 -34.74
C GLY A 362 -6.05 24.01 -33.82
N PRO A 363 -6.42 25.23 -34.31
CA PRO A 363 -7.01 26.27 -33.47
C PRO A 363 -8.43 25.96 -32.95
N LYS A 364 -9.14 25.02 -33.59
CA LYS A 364 -10.50 24.58 -33.21
C LYS A 364 -10.52 23.38 -32.31
N LEU A 365 -9.34 22.80 -32.00
CA LEU A 365 -9.16 21.66 -31.12
C LEU A 365 -8.65 22.15 -29.76
N ALA A 366 -9.42 21.94 -28.72
CA ALA A 366 -8.96 22.14 -27.35
C ALA A 366 -7.99 21.01 -26.93
N ARG A 367 -8.23 19.79 -27.44
CA ARG A 367 -7.37 18.61 -27.19
C ARG A 367 -7.46 17.63 -28.36
N LEU A 368 -6.34 17.03 -28.70
CA LEU A 368 -6.25 15.89 -29.62
C LEU A 368 -5.20 14.93 -29.09
N ALA A 369 -5.55 13.65 -28.92
CA ALA A 369 -4.61 12.64 -28.45
C ALA A 369 -5.03 11.25 -28.92
N ASP A 370 -4.06 10.38 -29.15
CA ASP A 370 -4.29 8.96 -29.35
C ASP A 370 -4.37 8.20 -28.01
N ASN A 371 -4.91 7.01 -28.04
CA ASN A 371 -5.06 6.18 -26.85
C ASN A 371 -3.73 5.81 -26.20
N VAL A 372 -2.67 5.61 -26.99
CA VAL A 372 -1.32 5.27 -26.52
C VAL A 372 -0.76 6.41 -25.68
N THR A 373 -0.86 7.64 -26.18
CA THR A 373 -0.41 8.86 -25.47
C THR A 373 -1.19 9.07 -24.18
N ILE A 374 -2.54 8.90 -24.21
CA ILE A 374 -3.36 9.06 -23.00
C ILE A 374 -2.98 8.01 -21.95
N LYS A 375 -2.83 6.73 -22.35
CA LYS A 375 -2.42 5.65 -21.46
C LYS A 375 -1.05 5.91 -20.85
N LYS A 376 -0.08 6.34 -21.67
CA LYS A 376 1.27 6.67 -21.21
C LYS A 376 1.26 7.81 -20.18
N ILE A 377 0.58 8.92 -20.47
CA ILE A 377 0.48 10.05 -19.53
C ILE A 377 -0.22 9.61 -18.23
N SER A 378 -1.30 8.82 -18.34
CA SER A 378 -2.02 8.32 -17.17
C SER A 378 -1.15 7.41 -16.31
N ALA A 379 -0.36 6.51 -16.92
CA ALA A 379 0.58 5.65 -16.23
C ALA A 379 1.71 6.47 -15.56
N GLU A 380 2.26 7.49 -16.23
CA GLU A 380 3.28 8.37 -15.65
C GLU A 380 2.76 9.14 -14.43
N ILE A 381 1.54 9.66 -14.49
CA ILE A 381 0.89 10.34 -13.34
C ILE A 381 0.70 9.33 -12.19
N PHE A 382 0.26 8.12 -12.50
CA PHE A 382 0.11 7.05 -11.53
C PHE A 382 1.44 6.74 -10.82
N GLU A 383 2.50 6.48 -11.58
CA GLU A 383 3.82 6.16 -11.03
C GLU A 383 4.35 7.27 -10.11
N ARG A 384 4.24 8.54 -10.52
CA ARG A 384 4.64 9.68 -9.70
C ARG A 384 3.88 9.74 -8.37
N THR A 385 2.59 9.41 -8.38
CA THR A 385 1.76 9.41 -7.16
C THR A 385 2.28 8.42 -6.12
N PHE A 386 2.79 7.26 -6.55
CA PHE A 386 3.26 6.19 -5.65
C PHE A 386 4.76 6.21 -5.35
N THR A 387 5.54 7.10 -5.98
CA THR A 387 6.97 7.28 -5.68
C THR A 387 7.21 7.58 -4.18
N VAL A 388 6.35 8.41 -3.58
CA VAL A 388 6.40 8.73 -2.14
C VAL A 388 6.23 7.47 -1.28
N THR A 389 5.30 6.61 -1.66
CA THR A 389 5.04 5.36 -0.93
C THR A 389 6.24 4.42 -0.97
N ALA A 390 6.88 4.29 -2.13
CA ALA A 390 8.11 3.50 -2.28
C ALA A 390 9.26 4.07 -1.45
N ALA A 391 9.43 5.40 -1.42
CA ALA A 391 10.42 6.07 -0.60
C ALA A 391 10.20 5.84 0.91
N LEU A 392 8.95 5.92 1.38
CA LEU A 392 8.59 5.64 2.78
C LEU A 392 8.84 4.16 3.12
N GLY A 393 8.51 3.24 2.23
CA GLY A 393 8.80 1.81 2.39
C GLY A 393 10.30 1.55 2.56
N THR A 394 11.13 2.15 1.71
CA THR A 394 12.59 2.05 1.80
C THR A 394 13.12 2.64 3.11
N LEU A 395 12.60 3.80 3.52
CA LEU A 395 13.00 4.45 4.78
C LEU A 395 12.67 3.58 6.00
N THR A 396 11.51 2.94 6.05
CA THR A 396 11.14 2.04 7.16
C THR A 396 12.09 0.85 7.27
N LEU A 397 12.53 0.28 6.14
CA LEU A 397 13.52 -0.79 6.11
C LEU A 397 14.90 -0.32 6.58
N ILE A 398 15.34 0.87 6.20
CA ILE A 398 16.60 1.46 6.69
C ILE A 398 16.54 1.66 8.20
N VAL A 399 15.43 2.19 8.73
CA VAL A 399 15.25 2.38 10.18
C VAL A 399 15.28 1.04 10.92
N ALA A 400 14.63 0.01 10.38
CA ALA A 400 14.68 -1.34 10.96
C ALA A 400 16.09 -1.93 10.94
N ALA A 401 16.86 -1.70 9.86
CA ALA A 401 18.26 -2.12 9.76
C ALA A 401 19.14 -1.45 10.81
N ILE A 402 18.98 -0.14 11.01
CA ILE A 402 19.71 0.62 12.03
C ILE A 402 19.35 0.14 13.44
N ALA A 403 18.06 -0.12 13.71
CA ALA A 403 17.61 -0.64 14.99
C ALA A 403 18.21 -2.03 15.28
N LEU A 404 18.25 -2.91 14.29
CA LEU A 404 18.88 -4.21 14.38
C LEU A 404 20.38 -4.10 14.65
N PHE A 405 21.07 -3.26 13.89
CA PHE A 405 22.49 -3.01 14.05
C PHE A 405 22.83 -2.45 15.45
N ALA A 406 22.10 -1.45 15.94
CA ALA A 406 22.27 -0.87 17.26
C ALA A 406 22.05 -1.92 18.37
N SER A 407 21.02 -2.76 18.25
CA SER A 407 20.75 -3.84 19.20
C SER A 407 21.90 -4.86 19.23
N LEU A 408 22.42 -5.26 18.07
CA LEU A 408 23.55 -6.18 17.95
C LEU A 408 24.84 -5.61 18.56
N LEU A 409 25.12 -4.32 18.32
CA LEU A 409 26.28 -3.64 18.92
C LEU A 409 26.18 -3.61 20.45
N THR A 410 25.01 -3.28 20.97
CA THR A 410 24.78 -3.22 22.43
C THR A 410 24.96 -4.59 23.09
N LEU A 411 24.48 -5.64 22.44
CA LEU A 411 24.56 -7.01 22.96
C LEU A 411 25.95 -7.64 22.77
N SER A 412 26.77 -7.12 21.85
CA SER A 412 28.05 -7.76 21.48
C SER A 412 29.00 -7.98 22.67
N ASN A 413 29.05 -7.06 23.65
CA ASN A 413 29.90 -7.19 24.82
C ASN A 413 29.39 -8.24 25.82
N LEU A 414 28.07 -8.37 25.98
CA LEU A 414 27.45 -9.36 26.86
C LEU A 414 27.60 -10.79 26.31
N ARG A 415 27.80 -10.93 25.02
CA ARG A 415 27.92 -12.20 24.34
C ARG A 415 29.25 -12.92 24.57
N LEU A 416 30.30 -12.19 24.85
CA LEU A 416 31.60 -12.81 25.11
C LEU A 416 31.53 -13.80 26.27
N THR A 417 30.73 -13.52 27.31
CA THR A 417 30.53 -14.43 28.46
C THR A 417 29.86 -15.75 28.09
N HIS A 418 28.93 -15.73 27.11
CA HIS A 418 28.24 -16.94 26.64
C HIS A 418 29.04 -17.75 25.62
N ILE A 419 29.91 -17.09 24.87
CA ILE A 419 30.69 -17.69 23.79
C ILE A 419 32.03 -18.23 24.29
N ALA A 420 32.63 -17.60 25.32
CA ALA A 420 33.92 -17.99 25.86
C ALA A 420 34.02 -19.47 26.28
N PRO A 421 33.04 -20.08 26.97
CA PRO A 421 33.07 -21.50 27.29
C PRO A 421 33.11 -22.41 26.06
N VAL A 422 32.36 -22.04 25.01
CA VAL A 422 32.30 -22.84 23.77
C VAL A 422 33.62 -22.72 22.98
N TRP A 423 34.25 -21.56 23.03
CA TRP A 423 35.59 -21.37 22.48
C TRP A 423 36.61 -22.21 23.25
N ALA A 424 36.54 -22.28 24.57
CA ALA A 424 37.48 -23.03 25.42
C ALA A 424 37.47 -24.55 25.13
N ILE A 425 36.33 -25.11 24.72
CA ILE A 425 36.21 -26.52 24.30
C ILE A 425 36.64 -26.78 22.85
N GLY A 426 37.24 -25.75 22.16
CA GLY A 426 37.90 -25.91 20.86
C GLY A 426 37.13 -25.41 19.63
N VAL A 427 35.98 -24.76 19.78
CA VAL A 427 35.29 -24.13 18.64
C VAL A 427 36.02 -22.87 18.20
N THR A 428 36.44 -22.79 16.94
CA THR A 428 37.22 -21.65 16.43
C THR A 428 36.38 -20.37 16.36
N ARG A 429 37.03 -19.21 16.55
CA ARG A 429 36.41 -17.87 16.48
C ARG A 429 35.66 -17.62 15.16
N ARG A 430 36.24 -18.05 14.01
CA ARG A 430 35.58 -17.95 12.71
C ARG A 430 34.28 -18.74 12.65
N ARG A 431 34.26 -19.93 13.24
CA ARG A 431 33.07 -20.77 13.29
C ARG A 431 31.99 -20.17 14.20
N LEU A 432 32.38 -19.58 15.33
CA LEU A 432 31.48 -18.85 16.23
C LEU A 432 30.88 -17.62 15.54
N ALA A 433 31.69 -16.83 14.82
CA ALA A 433 31.21 -15.71 14.03
C ALA A 433 30.24 -16.14 12.91
N GLY A 434 30.51 -17.27 12.25
CA GLY A 434 29.61 -17.86 11.25
C GLY A 434 28.26 -18.31 11.84
N LEU A 435 28.28 -18.91 13.04
CA LEU A 435 27.06 -19.29 13.76
C LEU A 435 26.25 -18.04 14.15
N GLU A 436 26.92 -16.97 14.50
CA GLU A 436 26.28 -15.68 14.79
C GLU A 436 25.54 -15.09 13.60
N LEU A 437 26.20 -15.06 12.44
CA LEU A 437 25.57 -14.64 11.18
C LEU A 437 24.38 -15.54 10.83
N LEU A 438 24.56 -16.86 10.94
CA LEU A 438 23.47 -17.82 10.69
C LEU A 438 22.26 -17.58 11.60
N ARG A 439 22.51 -17.24 12.86
CA ARG A 439 21.43 -16.94 13.83
C ARG A 439 20.66 -15.69 13.43
N MET A 440 21.35 -14.64 13.03
CA MET A 440 20.70 -13.41 12.57
C MET A 440 19.90 -13.63 11.29
N LEU A 441 20.42 -14.40 10.35
CA LEU A 441 19.68 -14.82 9.17
C LEU A 441 18.44 -15.63 9.51
N LEU A 442 18.54 -16.56 10.48
CA LEU A 442 17.42 -17.37 10.95
C LEU A 442 16.32 -16.49 11.61
N PHE A 443 16.71 -15.53 12.45
CA PHE A 443 15.77 -14.60 13.08
C PHE A 443 15.09 -13.72 12.05
N SER A 444 15.85 -13.18 11.09
CA SER A 444 15.31 -12.37 10.02
C SER A 444 14.38 -13.16 9.08
N ALA A 445 14.76 -14.40 8.75
CA ALA A 445 13.88 -15.31 8.00
C ALA A 445 12.57 -15.58 8.75
N GLY A 446 12.65 -15.82 10.06
CA GLY A 446 11.46 -15.99 10.91
C GLY A 446 10.57 -14.75 10.93
N ALA A 447 11.17 -13.56 11.03
CA ALA A 447 10.44 -12.30 10.94
C ALA A 447 9.77 -12.12 9.59
N ALA A 448 10.48 -12.40 8.50
CA ALA A 448 9.96 -12.29 7.14
C ALA A 448 8.81 -13.28 6.87
N LEU A 449 8.94 -14.53 7.35
CA LEU A 449 7.87 -15.53 7.23
C LEU A 449 6.57 -15.12 7.95
N ILE A 450 6.68 -14.44 9.09
CA ILE A 450 5.51 -13.89 9.81
C ILE A 450 5.01 -12.62 9.13
N ALA A 451 5.90 -11.82 8.53
CA ALA A 451 5.55 -10.59 7.83
C ALA A 451 4.69 -10.85 6.58
N ILE A 452 4.89 -11.97 5.88
CA ILE A 452 4.12 -12.31 4.67
C ILE A 452 2.61 -12.39 4.96
N PRO A 453 2.10 -13.27 5.84
CA PRO A 453 0.67 -13.36 6.11
C PRO A 453 0.11 -12.06 6.71
N LEU A 454 0.89 -11.35 7.53
CA LEU A 454 0.49 -10.07 8.09
C LEU A 454 0.38 -9.00 7.00
N GLY A 455 1.34 -8.94 6.07
CA GLY A 455 1.34 -8.01 4.94
C GLY A 455 0.19 -8.29 3.97
N VAL A 456 -0.09 -9.57 3.68
CA VAL A 456 -1.26 -9.98 2.87
C VAL A 456 -2.56 -9.55 3.54
N PHE A 457 -2.69 -9.75 4.87
CA PHE A 457 -3.83 -9.25 5.63
C PHE A 457 -3.95 -7.71 5.56
N MET A 458 -2.82 -7.01 5.64
CA MET A 458 -2.80 -5.54 5.46
C MET A 458 -3.25 -5.13 4.06
N THR A 459 -2.74 -5.77 3.00
CA THR A 459 -3.19 -5.52 1.62
C THR A 459 -4.71 -5.68 1.53
N TRP A 460 -5.22 -6.80 2.05
CA TRP A 460 -6.67 -7.05 2.06
C TRP A 460 -7.44 -5.97 2.82
N SER A 461 -6.99 -5.59 4.03
CA SER A 461 -7.65 -4.55 4.83
C SER A 461 -7.64 -3.19 4.15
N LEU A 462 -6.52 -2.82 3.51
CA LEU A 462 -6.39 -1.58 2.76
C LEU A 462 -7.33 -1.55 1.56
N VAL A 463 -7.42 -2.65 0.81
CA VAL A 463 -8.22 -2.76 -0.41
C VAL A 463 -9.72 -2.91 -0.10
N ALA A 464 -10.08 -3.78 0.86
CA ALA A 464 -11.47 -4.15 1.12
C ALA A 464 -12.18 -3.25 2.12
N ILE A 465 -11.45 -2.58 3.02
CA ILE A 465 -12.03 -1.75 4.08
C ILE A 465 -11.67 -0.28 3.85
N VAL A 466 -10.38 0.04 3.92
CA VAL A 466 -9.90 1.43 3.91
C VAL A 466 -10.20 2.11 2.58
N ASN A 467 -9.88 1.47 1.44
CA ASN A 467 -10.13 2.03 0.12
C ASN A 467 -11.63 2.22 -0.15
N VAL A 468 -12.46 1.27 0.26
CA VAL A 468 -13.93 1.37 0.12
C VAL A 468 -14.49 2.51 0.97
N ALA A 469 -14.01 2.66 2.21
CA ALA A 469 -14.44 3.73 3.09
C ALA A 469 -13.98 5.12 2.61
N ALA A 470 -12.77 5.21 2.00
CA ALA A 470 -12.20 6.47 1.52
C ALA A 470 -12.77 6.92 0.18
N PHE A 471 -12.93 6.00 -0.78
CA PHE A 471 -13.21 6.31 -2.19
C PHE A 471 -14.53 5.72 -2.70
N GLY A 472 -15.17 4.81 -1.97
CA GLY A 472 -16.44 4.20 -2.35
C GLY A 472 -16.34 3.10 -3.43
N TRP A 473 -15.14 2.68 -3.84
CA TRP A 473 -14.94 1.59 -4.80
C TRP A 473 -13.95 0.56 -4.24
N ARG A 474 -14.09 -0.69 -4.70
CA ARG A 474 -13.29 -1.81 -4.24
C ARG A 474 -12.33 -2.29 -5.33
N LEU A 475 -11.06 -2.40 -4.98
CA LEU A 475 -10.08 -3.06 -5.84
C LEU A 475 -10.20 -4.59 -5.71
N PRO A 476 -9.91 -5.35 -6.77
CA PRO A 476 -9.73 -6.78 -6.68
C PRO A 476 -8.50 -7.10 -5.79
N MET A 477 -8.60 -8.17 -5.01
CA MET A 477 -7.46 -8.65 -4.23
C MET A 477 -6.54 -9.44 -5.14
N LEU A 478 -5.40 -8.85 -5.50
CA LEU A 478 -4.34 -9.51 -6.25
C LEU A 478 -3.20 -9.92 -5.32
N VAL A 479 -2.50 -10.98 -5.66
CA VAL A 479 -1.37 -11.52 -4.87
C VAL A 479 -0.11 -11.54 -5.72
N PHE A 480 1.00 -11.09 -5.13
CA PHE A 480 2.28 -10.91 -5.82
C PHE A 480 3.39 -11.72 -5.13
N PRO A 481 3.47 -13.05 -5.36
CA PRO A 481 4.46 -13.90 -4.69
C PRO A 481 5.91 -13.50 -4.96
N LEU A 482 6.19 -12.93 -6.13
CA LEU A 482 7.53 -12.43 -6.47
C LEU A 482 7.94 -11.26 -5.56
N GLN A 483 7.04 -10.32 -5.30
CA GLN A 483 7.27 -9.22 -4.37
C GLN A 483 7.55 -9.73 -2.94
N TRP A 484 6.87 -10.80 -2.51
CA TRP A 484 7.14 -11.41 -1.21
C TRP A 484 8.54 -12.01 -1.15
N ALA A 485 8.98 -12.67 -2.23
CA ALA A 485 10.35 -13.20 -2.34
C ALA A 485 11.39 -12.07 -2.32
N GLU A 486 11.15 -10.96 -3.01
CA GLU A 486 12.02 -9.78 -2.97
C GLU A 486 12.15 -9.23 -1.55
N VAL A 487 11.03 -9.01 -0.86
CA VAL A 487 11.02 -8.52 0.52
C VAL A 487 11.72 -9.51 1.46
N PHE A 488 11.56 -10.82 1.25
CA PHE A 488 12.27 -11.86 2.01
C PHE A 488 13.80 -11.75 1.80
N VAL A 489 14.26 -11.60 0.56
CA VAL A 489 15.69 -11.40 0.24
C VAL A 489 16.21 -10.11 0.87
N VAL A 490 15.47 -9.01 0.78
CA VAL A 490 15.84 -7.73 1.42
C VAL A 490 15.97 -7.90 2.94
N ALA A 491 15.11 -8.66 3.59
CA ALA A 491 15.21 -8.96 5.01
C ALA A 491 16.50 -9.68 5.37
N LEU A 492 16.89 -10.69 4.59
CA LEU A 492 18.15 -11.43 4.79
C LEU A 492 19.38 -10.55 4.55
N VAL A 493 19.36 -9.74 3.51
CA VAL A 493 20.44 -8.79 3.18
C VAL A 493 20.58 -7.76 4.30
N THR A 494 19.49 -7.22 4.80
CA THR A 494 19.45 -6.28 5.93
C THR A 494 20.07 -6.91 7.18
N ALA A 495 19.69 -8.14 7.51
CA ALA A 495 20.26 -8.87 8.65
C ALA A 495 21.76 -9.15 8.47
N LEU A 496 22.18 -9.51 7.27
CA LEU A 496 23.58 -9.76 6.96
C LEU A 496 24.44 -8.50 7.16
N PHE A 497 24.00 -7.35 6.63
CA PHE A 497 24.70 -6.08 6.81
C PHE A 497 24.73 -5.64 8.28
N ALA A 498 23.63 -5.75 9.00
CA ALA A 498 23.56 -5.40 10.41
C ALA A 498 24.48 -6.28 11.28
N ALA A 499 24.59 -7.57 10.96
CA ALA A 499 25.40 -8.53 11.72
C ALA A 499 26.87 -8.61 11.27
N ALA A 500 27.22 -8.07 10.10
CA ALA A 500 28.59 -8.18 9.53
C ALA A 500 29.66 -7.61 10.45
N ILE A 501 29.46 -6.38 10.95
CA ILE A 501 30.46 -5.71 11.81
C ILE A 501 30.60 -6.43 13.16
N PRO A 502 29.55 -6.77 13.92
CA PRO A 502 29.65 -7.57 15.15
C PRO A 502 30.34 -8.92 14.92
N ALA A 503 29.99 -9.64 13.86
CA ALA A 503 30.58 -10.92 13.53
C ALA A 503 32.08 -10.82 13.17
N LEU A 504 32.46 -9.80 12.40
CA LEU A 504 33.87 -9.53 12.07
C LEU A 504 34.68 -9.16 13.31
N ARG A 505 34.12 -8.36 14.25
CA ARG A 505 34.75 -8.07 15.53
C ARG A 505 34.99 -9.35 16.32
N LEU A 506 33.96 -10.23 16.44
CA LEU A 506 34.09 -11.51 17.13
C LEU A 506 35.17 -12.40 16.50
N ALA A 507 35.24 -12.48 15.17
CA ALA A 507 36.27 -13.25 14.46
C ALA A 507 37.70 -12.74 14.69
N ARG A 508 37.86 -11.42 14.97
CA ARG A 508 39.15 -10.74 15.13
C ARG A 508 39.54 -10.50 16.60
N ASN A 509 38.65 -10.73 17.57
CA ASN A 509 38.94 -10.53 18.99
C ASN A 509 40.17 -11.35 19.42
N ALA A 510 40.97 -10.76 20.28
CA ALA A 510 42.16 -11.42 20.80
C ALA A 510 41.78 -12.60 21.72
N PRO A 511 42.54 -13.70 21.76
CA PRO A 511 42.31 -14.79 22.71
C PRO A 511 42.27 -14.33 24.17
N THR A 512 43.03 -13.28 24.49
CA THR A 512 43.08 -12.66 25.83
C THR A 512 41.72 -12.12 26.29
N ASP A 513 40.86 -11.64 25.34
CA ASP A 513 39.55 -11.11 25.70
C ASP A 513 38.60 -12.22 26.15
N PHE A 514 38.70 -13.41 25.57
CA PHE A 514 37.97 -14.58 26.04
C PHE A 514 38.48 -15.11 27.41
N LEU A 515 39.79 -14.98 27.65
CA LEU A 515 40.38 -15.39 28.93
C LEU A 515 40.00 -14.43 30.08
N LYS A 516 39.88 -13.15 29.83
CA LYS A 516 39.43 -12.14 30.82
C LYS A 516 38.04 -12.45 31.38
N VAL A 517 37.17 -13.09 30.61
CA VAL A 517 35.84 -13.52 31.08
C VAL A 517 35.98 -14.46 32.27
N PHE A 518 36.89 -15.44 32.20
CA PHE A 518 37.12 -16.40 33.27
C PHE A 518 37.89 -15.80 34.47
N ALA A 519 38.66 -14.72 34.25
CA ALA A 519 39.38 -14.03 35.32
C ALA A 519 38.47 -13.15 36.19
N ASN A 520 37.39 -12.60 35.62
CA ASN A 520 36.44 -11.73 36.32
C ASN A 520 35.34 -12.51 37.10
N GLU A 521 35.25 -13.83 36.95
CA GLU A 521 34.30 -14.69 37.70
C GLU A 521 34.89 -15.20 39.04
N ARG A 522 36.08 -14.78 39.40
CA ARG A 522 36.67 -14.98 40.72
C ARG A 522 36.50 -13.71 41.55
#